data_7b25956aa8226ac59d1a808280aa0e9a
#
_entry.id   7b25956aa8226ac59d1a808280aa0e9a
#
_cell.length_a   1.000
_cell.length_b   1.000
_cell.length_c   1.000
_cell.angle_alpha   90.00
_cell.angle_beta   90.00
_cell.angle_gamma   90.00
#
_symmetry.space_group_name_H-M   'P 1'
#
loop_
_entity.id
_entity.type
_entity.pdbx_description
1 polymer ?
#
loop_
_entity_poly.entity_id
_entity_poly.type
_entity_poly.pdbx_seq_one_letter_code
_entity_poly.pdbx_strand_id
1 'polypeptide(L)'
;MIIKKPIFWDKKRPDLLSIILLPFTIPLIINNILINFLSKEKSKEIKTICIGNIYLGGTGKTPFTIKLYKILKKLGHNVVVGKKYYKNQYDEQTILKNETTLITEKSRKKIIDKAIKNKKEILIFDDGLQERKIEYDLKIVCFDNQNWIGNGHLIPSGPLRERIKSLKKYDAVVLKQSMDSEENKEITHEINKINPNIKIFYTYYTPLNLDMFDL
;
A
#
# COMPACT_ATOMS: atom_id res chain seq x y z
N MET A 1 -18.31 5.63 13.78
CA MET A 1 -17.30 5.97 14.81
C MET A 1 -15.94 5.95 14.11
N ILE A 2 -15.27 7.10 13.95
CA ILE A 2 -13.93 7.16 13.36
C ILE A 2 -12.96 6.85 14.51
N ILE A 3 -12.41 5.66 14.52
CA ILE A 3 -11.37 5.27 15.49
C ILE A 3 -10.12 6.07 15.13
N LYS A 4 -9.75 7.06 15.92
CA LYS A 4 -8.49 7.78 15.75
C LYS A 4 -7.33 6.84 16.07
N LYS A 5 -6.29 6.91 15.24
CA LYS A 5 -5.05 6.15 15.46
C LYS A 5 -4.46 6.51 16.83
N PRO A 6 -4.07 5.51 17.65
CA PRO A 6 -3.44 5.77 18.94
C PRO A 6 -2.09 6.48 18.79
N ILE A 7 -1.81 7.47 19.60
CA ILE A 7 -0.56 8.27 19.57
C ILE A 7 0.68 7.40 19.80
N PHE A 8 0.58 6.36 20.63
CA PHE A 8 1.70 5.48 20.95
C PHE A 8 2.17 4.61 19.77
N TRP A 9 1.37 4.52 18.70
CA TRP A 9 1.77 3.78 17.50
C TRP A 9 2.88 4.48 16.72
N ASP A 10 2.93 5.82 16.76
CA ASP A 10 3.92 6.63 16.00
C ASP A 10 5.21 6.88 16.77
N LYS A 11 5.29 6.45 18.03
CA LYS A 11 6.53 6.54 18.79
C LYS A 11 7.59 5.60 18.18
N LYS A 12 8.84 6.08 18.08
CA LYS A 12 9.97 5.25 17.60
C LYS A 12 10.29 4.08 18.55
N ARG A 13 9.82 4.10 19.79
CA ARG A 13 10.00 3.02 20.79
C ARG A 13 8.65 2.62 21.38
N PRO A 14 8.44 1.31 21.62
CA PRO A 14 7.24 0.83 22.31
C PRO A 14 7.15 1.45 23.71
N ASP A 15 5.93 1.83 24.11
CA ASP A 15 5.63 2.21 25.49
C ASP A 15 4.91 1.08 26.24
N LEU A 16 4.63 1.30 27.53
CA LEU A 16 3.99 0.32 28.40
C LEU A 16 2.67 -0.20 27.82
N LEU A 17 1.84 0.70 27.24
CA LEU A 17 0.56 0.31 26.64
C LEU A 17 0.76 -0.60 25.43
N SER A 18 1.77 -0.28 24.59
CA SER A 18 2.16 -1.13 23.47
C SER A 18 2.56 -2.54 23.93
N ILE A 19 3.34 -2.64 25.02
CA ILE A 19 3.77 -3.92 25.58
C ILE A 19 2.58 -4.74 26.12
N ILE A 20 1.67 -4.12 26.86
CA ILE A 20 0.45 -4.76 27.38
C ILE A 20 -0.41 -5.32 26.23
N LEU A 21 -0.44 -4.64 25.09
CA LEU A 21 -1.24 -5.05 23.94
C LEU A 21 -0.57 -6.14 23.06
N LEU A 22 0.69 -6.53 23.33
CA LEU A 22 1.40 -7.56 22.54
C LEU A 22 0.65 -8.89 22.42
N PRO A 23 0.07 -9.49 23.48
CA PRO A 23 -0.65 -10.74 23.35
C PRO A 23 -1.81 -10.69 22.36
N PHE A 24 -2.46 -9.53 22.22
CA PHE A 24 -3.57 -9.32 21.28
C PHE A 24 -3.14 -9.24 19.81
N THR A 25 -1.84 -9.23 19.52
CA THR A 25 -1.31 -9.34 18.14
C THR A 25 -1.33 -10.78 17.63
N ILE A 26 -1.44 -11.80 18.51
CA ILE A 26 -1.38 -13.21 18.15
C ILE A 26 -2.38 -13.61 17.06
N PRO A 27 -3.68 -13.21 17.11
CA PRO A 27 -4.62 -13.56 16.05
C PRO A 27 -4.19 -13.03 14.69
N LEU A 28 -3.61 -11.82 14.63
CA LEU A 28 -3.10 -11.25 13.38
C LEU A 28 -1.87 -12.00 12.87
N ILE A 29 -0.98 -12.42 13.77
CA ILE A 29 0.19 -13.24 13.42
C ILE A 29 -0.26 -14.57 12.81
N ILE A 30 -1.18 -15.28 13.46
CA ILE A 30 -1.73 -16.55 12.98
C ILE A 30 -2.39 -16.34 11.62
N ASN A 31 -3.21 -15.31 11.47
CA ASN A 31 -3.84 -14.98 10.19
C ASN A 31 -2.81 -14.72 9.08
N ASN A 32 -1.74 -13.98 9.36
CA ASN A 32 -0.68 -13.70 8.39
C ASN A 32 0.11 -14.96 8.01
N ILE A 33 0.29 -15.89 8.93
CA ILE A 33 0.91 -17.20 8.66
C ILE A 33 -0.02 -18.04 7.77
N LEU A 34 -1.30 -18.16 8.12
CA LEU A 34 -2.27 -18.93 7.34
C LEU A 34 -2.42 -18.44 5.90
N ILE A 35 -2.39 -17.11 5.69
CA ILE A 35 -2.43 -16.53 4.34
C ILE A 35 -1.28 -17.05 3.45
N ASN A 36 -0.10 -17.30 4.02
CA ASN A 36 1.04 -17.77 3.26
C ASN A 36 0.92 -19.23 2.79
N PHE A 37 0.09 -20.04 3.46
CA PHE A 37 -0.16 -21.44 3.09
C PHE A 37 -1.32 -21.59 2.09
N LEU A 38 -2.11 -20.54 1.87
CA LEU A 38 -3.20 -20.61 0.90
C LEU A 38 -2.64 -20.51 -0.52
N SER A 39 -3.11 -21.40 -1.39
CA SER A 39 -2.85 -21.31 -2.82
C SER A 39 -3.47 -20.04 -3.39
N LYS A 40 -2.72 -19.34 -4.22
CA LYS A 40 -3.16 -18.10 -4.87
C LYS A 40 -3.31 -18.34 -6.36
N GLU A 41 -4.37 -17.78 -6.92
CA GLU A 41 -4.62 -17.80 -8.36
C GLU A 41 -3.95 -16.59 -9.02
N LYS A 42 -3.15 -16.84 -10.05
CA LYS A 42 -2.58 -15.80 -10.91
C LYS A 42 -3.36 -15.71 -12.20
N SER A 43 -3.77 -14.50 -12.58
CA SER A 43 -4.38 -14.29 -13.89
C SER A 43 -3.33 -14.47 -14.99
N LYS A 44 -3.67 -15.18 -16.06
CA LYS A 44 -2.82 -15.34 -17.24
C LYS A 44 -3.19 -14.35 -18.35
N GLU A 45 -4.37 -13.78 -18.30
CA GLU A 45 -4.96 -12.95 -19.36
C GLU A 45 -4.69 -11.45 -19.19
N ILE A 46 -4.40 -11.00 -17.97
CA ILE A 46 -4.14 -9.59 -17.66
C ILE A 46 -2.99 -9.47 -16.69
N LYS A 47 -2.12 -8.48 -16.89
CA LYS A 47 -1.05 -8.16 -15.94
C LYS A 47 -1.60 -7.40 -14.75
N THR A 48 -1.21 -7.80 -13.55
CA THR A 48 -1.74 -7.26 -12.31
C THR A 48 -0.64 -6.60 -11.48
N ILE A 49 -0.84 -5.33 -11.13
CA ILE A 49 0.02 -4.57 -10.22
C ILE A 49 -0.79 -4.31 -8.96
N CYS A 50 -0.24 -4.64 -7.80
CA CYS A 50 -0.89 -4.32 -6.53
C CYS A 50 -0.08 -3.27 -5.76
N ILE A 51 -0.71 -2.14 -5.46
CA ILE A 51 -0.17 -1.09 -4.62
C ILE A 51 -0.87 -1.16 -3.28
N GLY A 52 -0.11 -1.21 -2.19
CA GLY A 52 -0.67 -1.29 -0.86
C GLY A 52 0.29 -0.79 0.22
N ASN A 53 -0.02 -1.07 1.47
CA ASN A 53 0.83 -0.76 2.61
C ASN A 53 0.73 -1.84 3.68
N ILE A 54 1.77 -1.92 4.51
CA ILE A 54 1.76 -2.73 5.73
C ILE A 54 1.60 -1.89 7.00
N TYR A 55 1.67 -0.57 6.88
CA TYR A 55 1.42 0.40 7.94
C TYR A 55 -0.03 0.91 7.87
N LEU A 56 -0.74 0.97 9.00
CA LEU A 56 -2.12 1.49 9.05
C LEU A 56 -2.12 3.02 9.08
N GLY A 57 -2.37 3.63 7.93
CA GLY A 57 -2.39 5.09 7.80
C GLY A 57 -2.21 5.57 6.37
N GLY A 58 -2.08 6.87 6.21
CA GLY A 58 -1.89 7.55 4.93
C GLY A 58 -0.45 7.43 4.44
N THR A 59 -0.14 6.39 3.66
CA THR A 59 1.20 6.14 3.10
C THR A 59 1.35 6.57 1.64
N GLY A 60 0.41 7.37 1.12
CA GLY A 60 0.46 7.86 -0.26
C GLY A 60 0.07 6.85 -1.35
N LYS A 61 -0.58 5.73 -1.01
CA LYS A 61 -1.00 4.71 -1.99
C LYS A 61 -1.82 5.26 -3.14
N THR A 62 -2.92 5.93 -2.83
CA THR A 62 -3.88 6.42 -3.84
C THR A 62 -3.26 7.45 -4.79
N PRO A 63 -2.53 8.49 -4.33
CA PRO A 63 -1.78 9.37 -5.22
C PRO A 63 -0.75 8.64 -6.09
N PHE A 64 -0.04 7.66 -5.54
CA PHE A 64 0.91 6.86 -6.30
C PHE A 64 0.21 5.98 -7.34
N THR A 65 -0.94 5.38 -7.01
CA THR A 65 -1.77 4.61 -7.95
C THR A 65 -2.18 5.48 -9.15
N ILE A 66 -2.65 6.70 -8.90
CA ILE A 66 -3.01 7.66 -9.94
C ILE A 66 -1.80 8.01 -10.80
N LYS A 67 -0.66 8.29 -10.17
CA LYS A 67 0.57 8.63 -10.90
C LYS A 67 1.03 7.48 -11.80
N LEU A 68 1.05 6.26 -11.29
CA LEU A 68 1.43 5.08 -12.05
C LEU A 68 0.46 4.82 -13.21
N TYR A 69 -0.86 4.96 -12.97
CA TYR A 69 -1.87 4.88 -14.03
C TYR A 69 -1.58 5.88 -15.15
N LYS A 70 -1.34 7.16 -14.81
CA LYS A 70 -1.04 8.22 -15.80
C LYS A 70 0.24 7.92 -16.58
N ILE A 71 1.30 7.41 -15.93
CA ILE A 71 2.55 7.03 -16.59
C ILE A 71 2.31 5.89 -17.59
N LEU A 72 1.64 4.81 -17.18
CA LEU A 72 1.39 3.66 -18.06
C LEU A 72 0.47 4.04 -19.22
N LYS A 73 -0.52 4.90 -19.00
CA LYS A 73 -1.36 5.45 -20.09
C LYS A 73 -0.53 6.27 -21.09
N LYS A 74 0.39 7.10 -20.60
CA LYS A 74 1.29 7.88 -21.46
C LYS A 74 2.22 6.99 -22.28
N LEU A 75 2.59 5.81 -21.77
CA LEU A 75 3.38 4.80 -22.47
C LEU A 75 2.55 3.98 -23.50
N GLY A 76 1.27 4.28 -23.67
CA GLY A 76 0.39 3.63 -24.65
C GLY A 76 -0.34 2.38 -24.15
N HIS A 77 -0.17 1.98 -22.89
CA HIS A 77 -0.84 0.79 -22.36
C HIS A 77 -2.33 1.00 -22.08
N ASN A 78 -3.14 -0.03 -22.32
CA ASN A 78 -4.55 -0.04 -21.98
C ASN A 78 -4.75 -0.43 -20.50
N VAL A 79 -4.65 0.56 -19.61
CA VAL A 79 -4.64 0.41 -18.14
C VAL A 79 -6.00 0.69 -17.53
N VAL A 80 -6.29 0.01 -16.42
CA VAL A 80 -7.43 0.29 -15.54
C VAL A 80 -7.02 0.18 -14.07
N VAL A 81 -7.65 0.96 -13.21
CA VAL A 81 -7.51 0.84 -11.74
C VAL A 81 -8.64 0.02 -11.17
N GLY A 82 -8.34 -0.88 -10.26
CA GLY A 82 -9.29 -1.71 -9.54
C GLY A 82 -9.29 -1.41 -8.04
N LYS A 83 -10.45 -1.17 -7.46
CA LYS A 83 -10.59 -1.02 -6.01
C LYS A 83 -11.75 -1.84 -5.49
N LYS A 84 -11.53 -2.59 -4.41
CA LYS A 84 -12.62 -3.27 -3.72
C LYS A 84 -13.56 -2.24 -3.12
N TYR A 85 -14.86 -2.41 -3.34
CA TYR A 85 -15.87 -1.49 -2.83
C TYR A 85 -16.01 -1.59 -1.31
N TYR A 86 -15.90 -0.45 -0.62
CA TYR A 86 -16.19 -0.27 0.79
C TYR A 86 -17.02 1.01 1.00
N LYS A 87 -18.13 0.90 1.72
CA LYS A 87 -19.01 2.06 2.01
C LYS A 87 -18.25 3.23 2.69
N ASN A 88 -17.28 2.91 3.52
CA ASN A 88 -16.57 3.90 4.34
C ASN A 88 -15.34 4.52 3.64
N GLN A 89 -15.08 4.20 2.36
CA GLN A 89 -13.95 4.73 1.57
C GLN A 89 -14.44 5.48 0.34
N TYR A 90 -15.56 6.21 0.49
CA TYR A 90 -16.18 6.94 -0.61
C TYR A 90 -15.24 8.01 -1.19
N ASP A 91 -14.53 8.74 -0.33
CA ASP A 91 -13.63 9.82 -0.72
C ASP A 91 -12.49 9.31 -1.62
N GLU A 92 -11.81 8.22 -1.21
CA GLU A 92 -10.76 7.62 -2.01
C GLU A 92 -11.27 7.08 -3.35
N GLN A 93 -12.48 6.49 -3.36
CA GLN A 93 -13.10 5.99 -4.60
C GLN A 93 -13.46 7.15 -5.53
N THR A 94 -13.92 8.27 -5.00
CA THR A 94 -14.26 9.47 -5.78
C THR A 94 -13.01 10.06 -6.44
N ILE A 95 -11.91 10.20 -5.69
CA ILE A 95 -10.64 10.68 -6.23
C ILE A 95 -10.16 9.77 -7.36
N LEU A 96 -10.15 8.45 -7.16
CA LEU A 96 -9.74 7.50 -8.18
C LEU A 96 -10.63 7.55 -9.42
N LYS A 97 -11.94 7.69 -9.24
CA LYS A 97 -12.92 7.77 -10.35
C LYS A 97 -12.72 9.02 -11.20
N ASN A 98 -12.36 10.15 -10.59
CA ASN A 98 -12.13 11.39 -11.30
C ASN A 98 -10.80 11.39 -12.07
N GLU A 99 -9.78 10.69 -11.55
CA GLU A 99 -8.41 10.72 -12.07
C GLU A 99 -8.05 9.52 -12.94
N THR A 100 -8.84 8.46 -12.93
CA THR A 100 -8.52 7.19 -13.60
C THR A 100 -9.75 6.50 -14.19
N THR A 101 -9.53 5.54 -15.08
CA THR A 101 -10.57 4.56 -15.41
C THR A 101 -10.65 3.57 -14.26
N LEU A 102 -11.74 3.61 -13.47
CA LEU A 102 -11.90 2.82 -12.25
C LEU A 102 -12.92 1.69 -12.42
N ILE A 103 -12.56 0.49 -11.97
CA ILE A 103 -13.49 -0.63 -11.76
C ILE A 103 -13.61 -0.88 -10.26
N THR A 104 -14.85 -0.83 -9.74
CA THR A 104 -15.15 -1.16 -8.34
C THR A 104 -16.08 -2.36 -8.27
N GLU A 105 -15.75 -3.33 -7.42
CA GLU A 105 -16.57 -4.51 -7.14
C GLU A 105 -16.40 -4.97 -5.69
N LYS A 106 -17.33 -5.79 -5.20
CA LYS A 106 -17.26 -6.41 -3.86
C LYS A 106 -16.12 -7.44 -3.75
N SER A 107 -15.63 -7.97 -4.87
CA SER A 107 -14.59 -9.00 -4.95
C SER A 107 -13.54 -8.61 -5.98
N ARG A 108 -12.26 -8.78 -5.65
CA ARG A 108 -11.15 -8.51 -6.58
C ARG A 108 -11.15 -9.46 -7.78
N LYS A 109 -11.62 -10.70 -7.61
CA LYS A 109 -11.82 -11.62 -8.76
C LYS A 109 -12.77 -11.02 -9.78
N LYS A 110 -13.92 -10.48 -9.36
CA LYS A 110 -14.86 -9.79 -10.27
C LYS A 110 -14.26 -8.55 -10.93
N ILE A 111 -13.33 -7.87 -10.27
CA ILE A 111 -12.61 -6.74 -10.89
C ILE A 111 -11.73 -7.26 -12.03
N ILE A 112 -10.99 -8.37 -11.80
CA ILE A 112 -10.17 -9.02 -12.83
C ILE A 112 -11.05 -9.44 -14.03
N ASP A 113 -12.15 -10.15 -13.78
CA ASP A 113 -13.06 -10.63 -14.81
C ASP A 113 -13.61 -9.46 -15.67
N LYS A 114 -14.00 -8.36 -15.03
CA LYS A 114 -14.43 -7.15 -15.73
C LYS A 114 -13.29 -6.48 -16.53
N ALA A 115 -12.10 -6.44 -15.99
CA ALA A 115 -10.96 -5.84 -16.68
C ALA A 115 -10.61 -6.65 -17.95
N ILE A 116 -10.64 -7.98 -17.87
CA ILE A 116 -10.44 -8.89 -19.00
C ILE A 116 -11.56 -8.69 -20.05
N LYS A 117 -12.83 -8.69 -19.61
CA LYS A 117 -13.96 -8.45 -20.51
C LYS A 117 -13.86 -7.12 -21.25
N ASN A 118 -13.30 -6.10 -20.60
CA ASN A 118 -13.05 -4.78 -21.18
C ASN A 118 -11.72 -4.69 -21.96
N LYS A 119 -11.09 -5.84 -22.27
CA LYS A 119 -9.84 -5.95 -23.04
C LYS A 119 -8.73 -5.05 -22.49
N LYS A 120 -8.58 -5.00 -21.16
CA LYS A 120 -7.51 -4.26 -20.50
C LYS A 120 -6.24 -5.11 -20.46
N GLU A 121 -5.07 -4.45 -20.62
CA GLU A 121 -3.75 -5.11 -20.58
C GLU A 121 -3.19 -5.14 -19.17
N ILE A 122 -3.38 -4.05 -18.43
CA ILE A 122 -2.82 -3.87 -17.09
C ILE A 122 -3.94 -3.43 -16.13
N LEU A 123 -4.02 -4.11 -14.99
CA LEU A 123 -4.91 -3.79 -13.89
C LEU A 123 -4.07 -3.41 -12.65
N ILE A 124 -4.23 -2.17 -12.19
CA ILE A 124 -3.59 -1.69 -10.95
C ILE A 124 -4.60 -1.79 -9.82
N PHE A 125 -4.31 -2.56 -8.80
CA PHE A 125 -5.12 -2.60 -7.58
C PHE A 125 -4.65 -1.55 -6.58
N ASP A 126 -5.57 -0.69 -6.14
CA ASP A 126 -5.38 0.19 -4.99
C ASP A 126 -5.81 -0.52 -3.70
N ASP A 127 -4.84 -0.79 -2.81
CA ASP A 127 -4.98 -1.52 -1.53
C ASP A 127 -5.42 -2.98 -1.66
N GLY A 128 -4.48 -3.87 -1.98
CA GLY A 128 -4.76 -5.29 -2.18
C GLY A 128 -3.73 -6.27 -1.64
N LEU A 129 -2.65 -5.81 -0.99
CA LEU A 129 -1.52 -6.67 -0.59
C LEU A 129 -1.92 -7.78 0.39
N GLN A 130 -2.96 -7.58 1.21
CA GLN A 130 -3.48 -8.56 2.16
C GLN A 130 -4.51 -9.53 1.53
N GLU A 131 -4.69 -9.53 0.20
CA GLU A 131 -5.59 -10.48 -0.46
C GLU A 131 -5.02 -11.91 -0.40
N ARG A 132 -5.92 -12.85 -0.06
CA ARG A 132 -5.53 -14.24 0.19
C ARG A 132 -5.52 -15.12 -1.06
N LYS A 133 -6.33 -14.76 -2.06
CA LYS A 133 -6.64 -15.65 -3.19
C LYS A 133 -5.99 -15.23 -4.50
N ILE A 134 -5.37 -14.05 -4.54
CA ILE A 134 -4.80 -13.50 -5.77
C ILE A 134 -3.29 -13.38 -5.63
N GLU A 135 -2.57 -13.91 -6.61
CA GLU A 135 -1.16 -13.64 -6.82
C GLU A 135 -1.01 -12.55 -7.88
N TYR A 136 -0.36 -11.44 -7.49
CA TYR A 136 -0.12 -10.32 -8.38
C TYR A 136 1.21 -10.48 -9.10
N ASP A 137 1.31 -9.96 -10.36
CA ASP A 137 2.56 -9.95 -11.12
C ASP A 137 3.60 -9.01 -10.52
N LEU A 138 3.13 -7.88 -9.95
CA LEU A 138 3.98 -6.89 -9.27
C LEU A 138 3.33 -6.40 -7.98
N LYS A 139 4.06 -6.47 -6.89
CA LYS A 139 3.60 -6.06 -5.55
C LYS A 139 4.43 -4.89 -5.06
N ILE A 140 3.81 -3.72 -4.92
CA ILE A 140 4.45 -2.47 -4.50
C ILE A 140 3.92 -2.07 -3.13
N VAL A 141 4.80 -1.86 -2.17
CA VAL A 141 4.43 -1.39 -0.84
C VAL A 141 4.82 0.07 -0.64
N CYS A 142 3.87 0.88 -0.17
CA CYS A 142 4.07 2.31 0.07
C CYS A 142 4.30 2.58 1.55
N PHE A 143 5.25 3.46 1.83
CA PHE A 143 5.53 4.00 3.17
C PHE A 143 5.63 5.52 3.12
N ASP A 144 5.35 6.13 4.27
CA ASP A 144 5.67 7.53 4.54
C ASP A 144 6.89 7.55 5.46
N ASN A 145 7.95 8.28 5.09
CA ASN A 145 9.19 8.31 5.87
C ASN A 145 9.00 8.90 7.27
N GLN A 146 8.07 9.86 7.44
CA GLN A 146 7.81 10.50 8.73
C GLN A 146 7.35 9.50 9.80
N ASN A 147 6.51 8.55 9.40
CA ASN A 147 5.96 7.56 10.32
C ASN A 147 6.70 6.22 10.23
N TRP A 148 7.35 5.95 9.08
CA TRP A 148 8.03 4.69 8.76
C TRP A 148 7.23 3.46 9.23
N ILE A 149 7.72 2.75 10.24
CA ILE A 149 7.05 1.60 10.86
C ILE A 149 6.43 1.92 12.22
N GLY A 150 6.50 3.19 12.66
CA GLY A 150 6.11 3.60 14.00
C GLY A 150 6.91 2.86 15.07
N ASN A 151 6.23 2.30 16.08
CA ASN A 151 6.87 1.49 17.12
C ASN A 151 7.24 0.05 16.67
N GLY A 152 7.05 -0.30 15.42
CA GLY A 152 7.42 -1.59 14.82
C GLY A 152 6.53 -2.78 15.16
N HIS A 153 5.50 -2.60 15.98
CA HIS A 153 4.62 -3.67 16.41
C HIS A 153 3.39 -3.83 15.50
N LEU A 154 2.80 -5.03 15.54
CA LEU A 154 1.56 -5.34 14.85
C LEU A 154 0.34 -4.76 15.59
N ILE A 155 -0.75 -4.55 14.88
CA ILE A 155 -2.05 -4.18 15.45
C ILE A 155 -2.51 -5.25 16.44
N PRO A 156 -3.01 -4.86 17.65
CA PRO A 156 -3.27 -3.52 18.16
C PRO A 156 -2.10 -2.87 18.94
N SER A 157 -1.00 -3.57 19.15
CA SER A 157 0.19 -3.08 19.88
C SER A 157 0.96 -1.98 19.12
N GLY A 158 0.83 -1.92 17.80
CA GLY A 158 1.44 -0.93 16.92
C GLY A 158 0.67 -0.79 15.61
N PRO A 159 1.21 -0.03 14.65
CA PRO A 159 0.49 0.34 13.43
C PRO A 159 0.57 -0.71 12.32
N LEU A 160 1.36 -1.77 12.48
CA LEU A 160 1.65 -2.67 11.38
C LEU A 160 0.56 -3.74 11.17
N ARG A 161 0.15 -3.94 9.92
CA ARG A 161 -0.70 -5.05 9.45
C ARG A 161 0.09 -6.34 9.27
N GLU A 162 1.36 -6.19 8.88
CA GLU A 162 2.33 -7.28 8.69
C GLU A 162 3.67 -6.86 9.26
N ARG A 163 4.48 -7.82 9.71
CA ARG A 163 5.85 -7.53 10.19
C ARG A 163 6.68 -6.95 9.06
N ILE A 164 7.64 -6.06 9.36
CA ILE A 164 8.53 -5.46 8.36
C ILE A 164 9.29 -6.53 7.54
N LYS A 165 9.57 -7.68 8.10
CA LYS A 165 10.16 -8.83 7.39
C LYS A 165 9.33 -9.32 6.20
N SER A 166 8.05 -8.94 6.08
CA SER A 166 7.21 -9.24 4.91
C SER A 166 7.71 -8.54 3.63
N LEU A 167 8.61 -7.55 3.72
CA LEU A 167 9.28 -6.94 2.57
C LEU A 167 9.96 -7.96 1.64
N LYS A 168 10.30 -9.16 2.15
CA LYS A 168 10.81 -10.27 1.33
C LYS A 168 9.82 -10.76 0.26
N LYS A 169 8.53 -10.44 0.39
CA LYS A 169 7.46 -10.86 -0.54
C LYS A 169 7.11 -9.81 -1.58
N TYR A 170 7.70 -8.62 -1.49
CA TYR A 170 7.37 -7.47 -2.32
C TYR A 170 8.48 -7.19 -3.32
N ASP A 171 8.10 -6.64 -4.46
CA ASP A 171 9.01 -6.39 -5.57
C ASP A 171 9.57 -4.98 -5.52
N ALA A 172 8.79 -4.03 -4.97
CA ALA A 172 9.20 -2.65 -4.84
C ALA A 172 8.65 -1.97 -3.59
N VAL A 173 9.41 -0.99 -3.09
CA VAL A 173 9.01 -0.02 -2.08
C VAL A 173 8.88 1.35 -2.74
N VAL A 174 7.80 2.05 -2.42
CA VAL A 174 7.66 3.48 -2.70
C VAL A 174 7.70 4.21 -1.37
N LEU A 175 8.71 5.03 -1.19
CA LEU A 175 8.93 5.84 0.00
C LEU A 175 8.53 7.28 -0.29
N LYS A 176 7.44 7.73 0.35
CA LYS A 176 7.06 9.13 0.32
C LYS A 176 8.00 9.90 1.24
N GLN A 177 8.72 10.87 0.68
CA GLN A 177 9.69 11.67 1.40
C GLN A 177 9.12 13.03 1.84
N SER A 178 9.59 13.52 2.99
CA SER A 178 9.77 14.96 3.24
C SER A 178 11.10 15.40 2.62
N MET A 179 11.33 16.70 2.45
CA MET A 179 12.52 17.21 1.76
C MET A 179 13.86 16.90 2.46
N ASP A 180 13.88 16.40 3.69
CA ASP A 180 15.10 16.09 4.45
C ASP A 180 15.61 14.67 4.23
N SER A 181 16.89 14.56 3.88
CA SER A 181 17.48 13.37 3.23
C SER A 181 18.16 12.33 4.15
N GLU A 182 18.47 12.62 5.41
CA GLU A 182 19.25 11.68 6.25
C GLU A 182 18.40 10.51 6.77
N GLU A 183 17.17 10.75 7.23
CA GLU A 183 16.26 9.67 7.65
C GLU A 183 16.01 8.65 6.53
N ASN A 184 16.09 9.08 5.28
CA ASN A 184 15.91 8.21 4.13
C ASN A 184 17.03 7.19 3.96
N LYS A 185 18.26 7.52 4.34
CA LYS A 185 19.42 6.61 4.26
C LYS A 185 19.28 5.46 5.25
N GLU A 186 18.83 5.76 6.48
CA GLU A 186 18.62 4.74 7.51
C GLU A 186 17.49 3.78 7.10
N ILE A 187 16.35 4.32 6.65
CA ILE A 187 15.21 3.52 6.18
C ILE A 187 15.60 2.65 4.99
N THR A 188 16.33 3.22 4.03
CA THR A 188 16.83 2.49 2.85
C THR A 188 17.77 1.36 3.27
N HIS A 189 18.67 1.61 4.22
CA HIS A 189 19.56 0.58 4.75
C HIS A 189 18.77 -0.56 5.43
N GLU A 190 17.77 -0.24 6.25
CA GLU A 190 16.90 -1.23 6.88
C GLU A 190 16.14 -2.08 5.84
N ILE A 191 15.59 -1.45 4.81
CA ILE A 191 14.90 -2.14 3.72
C ILE A 191 15.85 -3.11 3.02
N ASN A 192 17.04 -2.65 2.62
CA ASN A 192 18.03 -3.44 1.90
C ASN A 192 18.57 -4.60 2.76
N LYS A 193 18.69 -4.42 4.08
CA LYS A 193 19.05 -5.50 5.01
C LYS A 193 18.01 -6.63 5.03
N ILE A 194 16.72 -6.31 4.82
CA ILE A 194 15.63 -7.30 4.80
C ILE A 194 15.52 -7.96 3.42
N ASN A 195 15.59 -7.16 2.36
CA ASN A 195 15.48 -7.62 0.98
C ASN A 195 16.44 -6.83 0.07
N PRO A 196 17.66 -7.35 -0.17
CA PRO A 196 18.67 -6.65 -0.99
C PRO A 196 18.26 -6.43 -2.45
N ASN A 197 17.29 -7.20 -2.95
CA ASN A 197 16.86 -7.16 -4.34
C ASN A 197 15.63 -6.27 -4.58
N ILE A 198 15.04 -5.70 -3.51
CA ILE A 198 13.85 -4.88 -3.63
C ILE A 198 14.19 -3.54 -4.31
N LYS A 199 13.33 -3.11 -5.23
CA LYS A 199 13.48 -1.80 -5.87
C LYS A 199 12.91 -0.72 -4.96
N ILE A 200 13.66 0.36 -4.73
CA ILE A 200 13.22 1.49 -3.90
C ILE A 200 13.02 2.71 -4.79
N PHE A 201 11.84 3.28 -4.74
CA PHE A 201 11.46 4.51 -5.44
C PHE A 201 11.08 5.57 -4.43
N TYR A 202 11.46 6.80 -4.70
CA TYR A 202 11.14 7.95 -3.87
C TYR A 202 10.08 8.82 -4.54
N THR A 203 9.15 9.34 -3.74
CA THR A 203 8.08 10.22 -4.22
C THR A 203 7.97 11.46 -3.34
N TYR A 204 7.66 12.59 -3.98
CA TYR A 204 7.47 13.87 -3.32
C TYR A 204 6.09 14.43 -3.67
N TYR A 205 5.50 15.18 -2.74
CA TYR A 205 4.40 16.07 -3.06
C TYR A 205 4.97 17.46 -3.36
N THR A 206 4.74 17.94 -4.58
CA THR A 206 4.99 19.33 -4.93
C THR A 206 3.65 20.05 -5.03
N PRO A 207 3.44 21.16 -4.31
CA PRO A 207 2.27 22.01 -4.51
C PRO A 207 2.26 22.51 -5.95
N LEU A 208 1.08 22.43 -6.62
CA LEU A 208 0.97 22.82 -8.02
C LEU A 208 0.71 24.32 -8.19
N ASN A 209 0.28 25.03 -7.15
CA ASN A 209 -0.19 26.43 -7.23
C ASN A 209 0.41 27.28 -6.10
N LEU A 210 1.74 27.24 -5.92
CA LEU A 210 2.41 28.10 -4.93
C LEU A 210 2.21 29.58 -5.22
N ASP A 211 2.05 29.96 -6.48
CA ASP A 211 1.85 31.36 -6.93
C ASP A 211 0.44 31.92 -6.59
N MET A 212 -0.48 31.07 -6.12
CA MET A 212 -1.82 31.50 -5.68
C MET A 212 -1.92 31.80 -4.17
N PHE A 213 -0.88 31.53 -3.43
CA PHE A 213 -0.77 31.82 -2.00
C PHE A 213 0.34 32.84 -1.82
N ASP A 214 -0.04 34.13 -1.71
CA ASP A 214 0.86 35.18 -1.24
C ASP A 214 1.28 34.82 0.20
N LEU A 215 2.47 34.26 0.37
CA LEU A 215 3.15 34.03 1.62
C LEU A 215 4.24 35.06 1.80
#